data_ce2c5ce6438385e057a595a37a9d25f8
#
_entry.id   ce2c5ce6438385e057a595a37a9d25f8
#
_cell.length_a   1.000
_cell.length_b   1.000
_cell.length_c   1.000
_cell.angle_alpha   90.00
_cell.angle_beta   90.00
_cell.angle_gamma   90.00
#
_symmetry.space_group_name_H-M   'P 1'
#
loop_
_entity.id
_entity.type
_entity.pdbx_description
1 polymer ?
#
loop_
_entity_poly.entity_id
_entity_poly.type
_entity_poly.pdbx_seq_one_letter_code
_entity_poly.pdbx_strand_id
1 'polypeptide(L)'
;MIIPRAASAKLKEMSATMPIVTVYGPRQSGKTTLVRHLFPDFAYANLEHPAVRDLAVRDPEAFFSRYPAPAIIDEVQRVPELLSYIQVKVDESGKNGLYILTGSHQPILRAKVSQSLAGRTAILTLLPLSLDELAATGRTFRMEEIVVKGFLPRIHAGRMSSSEFYEDYYRTYVERDMRQLVMVENQHSFEVFVRLLAGRVGQLVNLESMSGDVGVSAHTLRKWLSVLEASYIVFRLQPYYANFGKRLVKTPKIYFTDVGLAAHLLGIGTGAQVLRDPLVGGLFENLVVAEAMKWRSNGRRAEDFYFFRDSNGLEVDLVMEEARRLHLVEVKCAMTPNPSLERAIGRVATVTSALSKTIIYRGDDFPIAGGGEYVNFGNLASRLCELADMSEQYGKEGA
;
A
#
# COMPACT_ATOMS: atom_id res chain seq x y z
N MET A 1 15.73 -17.40 -0.91
CA MET A 1 14.74 -17.68 0.17
C MET A 1 13.44 -17.02 -0.22
N ILE A 2 12.30 -17.72 -0.21
CA ILE A 2 10.97 -17.14 -0.42
C ILE A 2 10.46 -16.69 0.96
N ILE A 3 10.09 -15.42 1.07
CA ILE A 3 9.51 -14.87 2.30
C ILE A 3 8.00 -15.17 2.28
N PRO A 4 7.44 -15.82 3.32
CA PRO A 4 6.00 -16.07 3.40
C PRO A 4 5.21 -14.76 3.33
N ARG A 5 4.06 -14.78 2.64
CA ARG A 5 3.21 -13.60 2.50
C ARG A 5 1.92 -13.78 3.28
N ALA A 6 1.56 -12.77 4.06
CA ALA A 6 0.31 -12.76 4.84
C ALA A 6 -0.93 -12.90 3.94
N ALA A 7 -0.88 -12.37 2.72
CA ALA A 7 -1.94 -12.49 1.73
C ALA A 7 -2.17 -13.91 1.18
N SER A 8 -1.30 -14.90 1.50
CA SER A 8 -1.35 -16.25 0.91
C SER A 8 -2.66 -16.99 1.18
N ALA A 9 -3.13 -16.97 2.43
CA ALA A 9 -4.38 -17.62 2.82
C ALA A 9 -5.58 -17.01 2.09
N LYS A 10 -5.65 -15.67 2.06
CA LYS A 10 -6.72 -14.94 1.39
C LYS A 10 -6.73 -15.17 -0.12
N LEU A 11 -5.56 -15.23 -0.75
CA LEU A 11 -5.45 -15.52 -2.18
C LEU A 11 -5.96 -16.93 -2.52
N LYS A 12 -5.69 -17.94 -1.69
CA LYS A 12 -6.23 -19.30 -1.86
C LYS A 12 -7.74 -19.34 -1.68
N GLU A 13 -8.28 -18.67 -0.65
CA GLU A 13 -9.73 -18.55 -0.42
C GLU A 13 -10.43 -17.91 -1.63
N MET A 14 -9.87 -16.80 -2.14
CA MET A 14 -10.41 -16.11 -3.31
C MET A 14 -10.41 -17.02 -4.55
N SER A 15 -9.34 -17.78 -4.78
CA SER A 15 -9.27 -18.72 -5.91
C SER A 15 -10.27 -19.86 -5.78
N ALA A 16 -10.63 -20.28 -4.57
CA ALA A 16 -11.65 -21.30 -4.36
C ALA A 16 -13.08 -20.79 -4.57
N THR A 17 -13.32 -19.48 -4.41
CA THR A 17 -14.66 -18.90 -4.43
C THR A 17 -14.99 -18.09 -5.70
N MET A 18 -13.95 -17.70 -6.48
CA MET A 18 -14.11 -16.88 -7.67
C MET A 18 -13.47 -17.56 -8.89
N PRO A 19 -14.06 -17.40 -10.10
CA PRO A 19 -13.47 -17.92 -11.31
C PRO A 19 -12.09 -17.37 -11.62
N ILE A 20 -11.88 -16.08 -11.33
CA ILE A 20 -10.65 -15.35 -11.60
C ILE A 20 -10.20 -14.63 -10.31
N VAL A 21 -8.90 -14.61 -10.08
CA VAL A 21 -8.29 -13.69 -9.11
C VAL A 21 -7.29 -12.79 -9.81
N THR A 22 -7.43 -11.48 -9.65
CA THR A 22 -6.48 -10.51 -10.18
C THR A 22 -5.61 -9.93 -9.07
N VAL A 23 -4.29 -10.13 -9.17
CA VAL A 23 -3.31 -9.66 -8.19
C VAL A 23 -2.59 -8.43 -8.73
N TYR A 24 -2.92 -7.27 -8.18
CA TYR A 24 -2.24 -5.99 -8.46
C TYR A 24 -1.16 -5.68 -7.43
N GLY A 25 -0.35 -4.67 -7.70
CA GLY A 25 0.62 -4.12 -6.76
C GLY A 25 1.83 -3.52 -7.45
N PRO A 26 2.70 -2.82 -6.70
CA PRO A 26 3.89 -2.19 -7.26
C PRO A 26 4.82 -3.20 -7.94
N ARG A 27 5.68 -2.70 -8.81
CA ARG A 27 6.77 -3.53 -9.35
C ARG A 27 7.64 -4.04 -8.20
N GLN A 28 8.16 -5.26 -8.37
CA GLN A 28 9.04 -5.93 -7.38
C GLN A 28 8.39 -6.22 -6.01
N SER A 29 7.06 -6.11 -5.86
CA SER A 29 6.36 -6.54 -4.63
C SER A 29 6.26 -8.06 -4.45
N GLY A 30 6.68 -8.85 -5.45
CA GLY A 30 6.71 -10.31 -5.37
C GLY A 30 5.44 -11.01 -5.88
N LYS A 31 4.60 -10.36 -6.69
CA LYS A 31 3.35 -10.94 -7.26
C LYS A 31 3.59 -12.28 -7.95
N THR A 32 4.46 -12.30 -8.97
CA THR A 32 4.80 -13.51 -9.73
C THR A 32 5.33 -14.63 -8.84
N THR A 33 6.20 -14.29 -7.89
CA THR A 33 6.76 -15.25 -6.94
C THR A 33 5.66 -15.87 -6.06
N LEU A 34 4.74 -15.04 -5.54
CA LEU A 34 3.64 -15.49 -4.70
C LEU A 34 2.71 -16.44 -5.46
N VAL A 35 2.21 -16.03 -6.63
CA VAL A 35 1.22 -16.83 -7.37
C VAL A 35 1.81 -18.15 -7.85
N ARG A 36 3.05 -18.16 -8.34
CA ARG A 36 3.74 -19.40 -8.76
C ARG A 36 4.03 -20.34 -7.60
N HIS A 37 4.33 -19.79 -6.42
CA HIS A 37 4.57 -20.61 -5.23
C HIS A 37 3.26 -21.23 -4.69
N LEU A 38 2.15 -20.50 -4.74
CA LEU A 38 0.88 -20.98 -4.22
C LEU A 38 0.13 -21.92 -5.17
N PHE A 39 0.35 -21.78 -6.48
CA PHE A 39 -0.32 -22.53 -7.54
C PHE A 39 0.70 -23.17 -8.49
N PRO A 40 1.54 -24.12 -7.99
CA PRO A 40 2.62 -24.70 -8.78
C PRO A 40 2.14 -25.54 -9.97
N ASP A 41 0.91 -26.08 -9.87
CA ASP A 41 0.32 -26.96 -10.88
C ASP A 41 -0.45 -26.21 -11.98
N PHE A 42 -0.57 -24.86 -11.87
CA PHE A 42 -1.24 -24.06 -12.88
C PHE A 42 -0.31 -23.83 -14.08
N ALA A 43 -0.86 -23.88 -15.29
CA ALA A 43 -0.14 -23.46 -16.49
C ALA A 43 0.34 -22.00 -16.31
N TYR A 44 1.57 -21.69 -16.75
CA TYR A 44 2.16 -20.36 -16.52
C TYR A 44 2.52 -19.68 -17.84
N ALA A 45 1.85 -18.57 -18.12
CA ALA A 45 2.10 -17.71 -19.27
C ALA A 45 2.63 -16.34 -18.83
N ASN A 46 3.87 -15.99 -19.21
CA ASN A 46 4.46 -14.68 -18.95
C ASN A 46 4.39 -13.80 -20.21
N LEU A 47 3.55 -12.78 -20.20
CA LEU A 47 3.37 -11.84 -21.30
C LEU A 47 4.49 -10.79 -21.44
N GLU A 48 5.46 -10.75 -20.52
CA GLU A 48 6.72 -10.03 -20.74
C GLU A 48 7.56 -10.71 -21.83
N HIS A 49 7.44 -12.03 -21.98
CA HIS A 49 8.18 -12.76 -23.00
C HIS A 49 7.61 -12.49 -24.40
N PRO A 50 8.42 -11.96 -25.35
CA PRO A 50 7.92 -11.53 -26.67
C PRO A 50 7.17 -12.63 -27.44
N ALA A 51 7.70 -13.84 -27.50
CA ALA A 51 7.05 -14.94 -28.24
C ALA A 51 5.70 -15.37 -27.63
N VAL A 52 5.56 -15.32 -26.30
CA VAL A 52 4.31 -15.62 -25.60
C VAL A 52 3.29 -14.53 -25.89
N ARG A 53 3.72 -13.28 -25.85
CA ARG A 53 2.89 -12.11 -26.17
C ARG A 53 2.45 -12.11 -27.62
N ASP A 54 3.35 -12.40 -28.55
CA ASP A 54 3.02 -12.50 -29.99
C ASP A 54 1.96 -13.57 -30.24
N LEU A 55 2.09 -14.75 -29.62
CA LEU A 55 1.08 -15.81 -29.71
C LEU A 55 -0.28 -15.32 -29.18
N ALA A 56 -0.29 -14.70 -28.00
CA ALA A 56 -1.50 -14.19 -27.36
C ALA A 56 -2.23 -13.12 -28.20
N VAL A 57 -1.49 -12.32 -28.98
CA VAL A 57 -2.06 -11.27 -29.87
C VAL A 57 -2.54 -11.86 -31.19
N ARG A 58 -1.75 -12.75 -31.80
CA ARG A 58 -2.03 -13.26 -33.17
C ARG A 58 -3.05 -14.38 -33.16
N ASP A 59 -2.99 -15.27 -32.19
CA ASP A 59 -3.87 -16.44 -32.08
C ASP A 59 -4.21 -16.73 -30.60
N PRO A 60 -5.19 -16.03 -30.04
CA PRO A 60 -5.63 -16.25 -28.65
C PRO A 60 -6.11 -17.67 -28.38
N GLU A 61 -6.73 -18.36 -29.36
CA GLU A 61 -7.19 -19.73 -29.15
C GLU A 61 -6.02 -20.71 -29.06
N ALA A 62 -5.00 -20.58 -29.90
CA ALA A 62 -3.76 -21.34 -29.74
C ALA A 62 -3.04 -21.00 -28.45
N PHE A 63 -3.08 -19.74 -28.00
CA PHE A 63 -2.54 -19.34 -26.69
C PHE A 63 -3.23 -20.11 -25.54
N PHE A 64 -4.56 -20.14 -25.48
CA PHE A 64 -5.29 -20.86 -24.42
C PHE A 64 -5.16 -22.39 -24.56
N SER A 65 -4.97 -22.91 -25.77
CA SER A 65 -4.65 -24.33 -25.95
C SER A 65 -3.28 -24.71 -25.38
N ARG A 66 -2.30 -23.82 -25.50
CA ARG A 66 -0.94 -24.00 -24.95
C ARG A 66 -0.88 -23.78 -23.43
N TYR A 67 -1.72 -22.89 -22.92
CA TYR A 67 -1.82 -22.55 -21.48
C TYR A 67 -3.25 -22.79 -20.99
N PRO A 68 -3.67 -24.08 -20.91
CA PRO A 68 -5.03 -24.41 -20.51
C PRO A 68 -5.31 -24.04 -19.06
N ALA A 69 -6.58 -23.76 -18.73
CA ALA A 69 -7.00 -23.55 -17.35
C ALA A 69 -6.89 -24.85 -16.52
N PRO A 70 -6.46 -24.80 -15.24
CA PRO A 70 -6.18 -23.57 -14.51
C PRO A 70 -4.81 -22.94 -14.89
N ALA A 71 -4.77 -21.62 -15.04
CA ALA A 71 -3.58 -20.92 -15.53
C ALA A 71 -3.28 -19.61 -14.78
N ILE A 72 -1.99 -19.29 -14.67
CA ILE A 72 -1.46 -17.97 -14.27
C ILE A 72 -1.10 -17.21 -15.53
N ILE A 73 -1.69 -16.04 -15.73
CA ILE A 73 -1.35 -15.12 -16.82
C ILE A 73 -0.67 -13.90 -16.19
N ASP A 74 0.65 -13.84 -16.32
CA ASP A 74 1.50 -12.83 -15.68
C ASP A 74 1.67 -11.61 -16.60
N GLU A 75 1.58 -10.40 -16.00
CA GLU A 75 1.65 -9.09 -16.67
C GLU A 75 0.57 -8.91 -17.77
N VAL A 76 -0.68 -9.24 -17.41
CA VAL A 76 -1.85 -9.25 -18.35
C VAL A 76 -2.09 -7.89 -19.02
N GLN A 77 -1.61 -6.78 -18.47
CA GLN A 77 -1.71 -5.45 -19.12
C GLN A 77 -0.95 -5.36 -20.44
N ARG A 78 -0.06 -6.30 -20.73
CA ARG A 78 0.66 -6.36 -22.01
C ARG A 78 -0.24 -6.76 -23.19
N VAL A 79 -1.30 -7.51 -22.91
CA VAL A 79 -2.30 -7.95 -23.90
C VAL A 79 -3.70 -7.89 -23.25
N PRO A 80 -4.24 -6.68 -23.04
CA PRO A 80 -5.51 -6.53 -22.34
C PRO A 80 -6.71 -7.13 -23.08
N GLU A 81 -6.58 -7.38 -24.37
CA GLU A 81 -7.60 -8.01 -25.22
C GLU A 81 -7.91 -9.44 -24.78
N LEU A 82 -6.95 -10.16 -24.15
CA LEU A 82 -7.18 -11.48 -23.55
C LEU A 82 -8.29 -11.51 -22.51
N LEU A 83 -8.58 -10.38 -21.86
CA LEU A 83 -9.65 -10.30 -20.84
C LEU A 83 -11.01 -10.69 -21.41
N SER A 84 -11.30 -10.36 -22.67
CA SER A 84 -12.56 -10.75 -23.33
C SER A 84 -12.63 -12.26 -23.59
N TYR A 85 -11.53 -12.88 -24.00
CA TYR A 85 -11.47 -14.33 -24.17
C TYR A 85 -11.58 -15.07 -22.82
N ILE A 86 -10.90 -14.57 -21.79
CA ILE A 86 -10.99 -15.12 -20.42
C ILE A 86 -12.43 -15.06 -19.93
N GLN A 87 -13.14 -13.95 -20.18
CA GLN A 87 -14.54 -13.79 -19.82
C GLN A 87 -15.41 -14.90 -20.42
N VAL A 88 -15.30 -15.12 -21.73
CA VAL A 88 -16.08 -16.16 -22.44
C VAL A 88 -15.77 -17.55 -21.84
N LYS A 89 -14.47 -17.90 -21.72
CA LYS A 89 -14.05 -19.21 -21.20
C LYS A 89 -14.51 -19.46 -19.75
N VAL A 90 -14.58 -18.43 -18.94
CA VAL A 90 -15.08 -18.51 -17.56
C VAL A 90 -16.60 -18.70 -17.55
N ASP A 91 -17.33 -17.96 -18.38
CA ASP A 91 -18.79 -18.08 -18.48
C ASP A 91 -19.23 -19.46 -18.99
N GLU A 92 -18.50 -20.05 -19.94
CA GLU A 92 -18.73 -21.39 -20.46
C GLU A 92 -18.40 -22.49 -19.45
N SER A 93 -17.34 -22.29 -18.65
CA SER A 93 -16.90 -23.30 -17.70
C SER A 93 -17.75 -23.39 -16.43
N GLY A 94 -18.22 -22.24 -15.92
CA GLY A 94 -18.95 -22.12 -14.66
C GLY A 94 -18.17 -22.56 -13.41
N LYS A 95 -16.83 -22.73 -13.49
CA LYS A 95 -15.96 -23.19 -12.39
C LYS A 95 -15.19 -22.03 -11.76
N ASN A 96 -14.80 -22.19 -10.50
CA ASN A 96 -13.90 -21.29 -9.79
C ASN A 96 -12.43 -21.69 -10.00
N GLY A 97 -11.50 -20.78 -9.71
CA GLY A 97 -10.06 -21.02 -9.72
C GLY A 97 -9.46 -21.27 -11.11
N LEU A 98 -10.08 -20.74 -12.16
CA LEU A 98 -9.62 -20.96 -13.54
C LEU A 98 -8.40 -20.11 -13.88
N TYR A 99 -8.37 -18.85 -13.44
CA TYR A 99 -7.30 -17.94 -13.81
C TYR A 99 -6.81 -17.10 -12.64
N ILE A 100 -5.48 -17.00 -12.52
CA ILE A 100 -4.81 -16.01 -11.68
C ILE A 100 -4.14 -15.01 -12.63
N LEU A 101 -4.60 -13.78 -12.61
CA LEU A 101 -4.02 -12.70 -13.42
C LEU A 101 -3.10 -11.88 -12.53
N THR A 102 -1.91 -11.53 -13.03
CA THR A 102 -1.07 -10.55 -12.35
C THR A 102 -0.84 -9.35 -13.25
N GLY A 103 -0.60 -8.20 -12.63
CA GLY A 103 -0.23 -7.00 -13.34
C GLY A 103 0.32 -5.92 -12.43
N SER A 104 1.29 -5.13 -12.94
CA SER A 104 1.58 -3.84 -12.37
C SER A 104 0.40 -2.91 -12.68
N HIS A 105 -0.10 -2.23 -11.65
CA HIS A 105 -1.30 -1.41 -11.78
C HIS A 105 -1.08 -0.30 -12.81
N GLN A 106 -1.90 -0.33 -13.87
CA GLN A 106 -2.09 0.80 -14.77
C GLN A 106 -3.58 1.16 -14.74
N PRO A 107 -3.95 2.44 -14.69
CA PRO A 107 -5.35 2.87 -14.67
C PRO A 107 -6.18 2.24 -15.79
N ILE A 108 -5.57 2.09 -16.96
CA ILE A 108 -6.19 1.47 -18.16
C ILE A 108 -6.54 0.00 -17.91
N LEU A 109 -5.66 -0.76 -17.26
CA LEU A 109 -5.93 -2.17 -16.95
C LEU A 109 -7.06 -2.31 -15.94
N ARG A 110 -7.06 -1.48 -14.88
CA ARG A 110 -8.14 -1.49 -13.88
C ARG A 110 -9.49 -1.21 -14.52
N ALA A 111 -9.58 -0.23 -15.42
CA ALA A 111 -10.80 0.07 -16.14
C ALA A 111 -11.26 -1.11 -17.01
N LYS A 112 -10.34 -1.72 -17.79
CA LYS A 112 -10.65 -2.88 -18.64
C LYS A 112 -11.05 -4.12 -17.82
N VAL A 113 -10.35 -4.43 -16.72
CA VAL A 113 -10.70 -5.53 -15.80
C VAL A 113 -12.07 -5.30 -15.19
N SER A 114 -12.34 -4.08 -14.69
CA SER A 114 -13.65 -3.73 -14.13
C SER A 114 -14.77 -3.81 -15.15
N GLN A 115 -14.49 -3.51 -16.42
CA GLN A 115 -15.49 -3.57 -17.50
C GLN A 115 -15.74 -4.99 -18.01
N SER A 116 -14.66 -5.74 -18.30
CA SER A 116 -14.78 -7.08 -18.91
C SER A 116 -15.01 -8.19 -17.88
N LEU A 117 -14.46 -8.07 -16.66
CA LEU A 117 -14.49 -9.14 -15.66
C LEU A 117 -15.34 -8.78 -14.43
N ALA A 118 -16.26 -7.83 -14.56
CA ALA A 118 -17.19 -7.47 -13.48
C ALA A 118 -17.97 -8.69 -12.98
N GLY A 119 -18.00 -8.92 -11.67
CA GLY A 119 -18.64 -10.07 -11.03
C GLY A 119 -17.90 -11.42 -11.20
N ARG A 120 -16.83 -11.49 -12.02
CA ARG A 120 -16.08 -12.73 -12.31
C ARG A 120 -14.70 -12.76 -11.67
N THR A 121 -14.18 -11.61 -11.24
CA THR A 121 -12.85 -11.52 -10.65
C THR A 121 -12.88 -10.96 -9.24
N ALA A 122 -12.12 -11.58 -8.35
CA ALA A 122 -11.73 -10.99 -7.08
C ALA A 122 -10.39 -10.25 -7.24
N ILE A 123 -10.25 -9.09 -6.64
CA ILE A 123 -9.04 -8.26 -6.72
C ILE A 123 -8.29 -8.34 -5.39
N LEU A 124 -7.00 -8.65 -5.45
CA LEU A 124 -6.05 -8.58 -4.33
C LEU A 124 -4.95 -7.58 -4.65
N THR A 125 -4.67 -6.66 -3.74
CA THR A 125 -3.52 -5.76 -3.87
C THR A 125 -2.36 -6.29 -3.03
N LEU A 126 -1.27 -6.67 -3.67
CA LEU A 126 -0.06 -7.14 -3.00
C LEU A 126 0.95 -6.00 -2.87
N LEU A 127 0.97 -5.36 -1.72
CA LEU A 127 1.95 -4.32 -1.37
C LEU A 127 3.32 -4.93 -1.03
N PRO A 128 4.39 -4.12 -0.82
CA PRO A 128 5.67 -4.62 -0.31
C PRO A 128 5.50 -5.45 0.98
N LEU A 129 6.57 -6.08 1.44
CA LEU A 129 6.55 -6.89 2.68
C LEU A 129 6.03 -6.07 3.88
N SER A 130 5.41 -6.74 4.84
CA SER A 130 5.06 -6.12 6.13
C SER A 130 6.12 -6.42 7.20
N LEU A 131 6.03 -5.72 8.34
CA LEU A 131 6.87 -6.00 9.51
C LEU A 131 6.71 -7.46 9.97
N ASP A 132 5.47 -7.96 10.03
CA ASP A 132 5.19 -9.34 10.42
C ASP A 132 5.79 -10.36 9.44
N GLU A 133 5.69 -10.09 8.13
CA GLU A 133 6.29 -10.96 7.11
C GLU A 133 7.82 -11.00 7.23
N LEU A 134 8.44 -9.89 7.60
CA LEU A 134 9.88 -9.83 7.89
C LEU A 134 10.22 -10.53 9.21
N ALA A 135 9.45 -10.30 10.26
CA ALA A 135 9.63 -10.95 11.57
C ALA A 135 9.51 -12.49 11.46
N ALA A 136 8.59 -12.99 10.62
CA ALA A 136 8.44 -14.41 10.35
C ALA A 136 9.70 -15.07 9.73
N THR A 137 10.65 -14.29 9.22
CA THR A 137 11.97 -14.78 8.77
C THR A 137 13.00 -14.95 9.91
N GLY A 138 12.62 -14.69 11.17
CA GLY A 138 13.49 -14.69 12.33
C GLY A 138 14.39 -13.45 12.44
N ARG A 139 14.11 -12.40 11.67
CA ARG A 139 14.86 -11.14 11.69
C ARG A 139 14.10 -10.08 12.45
N THR A 140 14.77 -9.41 13.37
CA THR A 140 14.28 -8.19 14.02
C THR A 140 15.02 -6.99 13.44
N PHE A 141 14.30 -5.90 13.26
CA PHE A 141 14.86 -4.66 12.73
C PHE A 141 14.56 -3.52 13.69
N ARG A 142 15.57 -2.68 13.93
CA ARG A 142 15.33 -1.39 14.56
C ARG A 142 14.63 -0.45 13.57
N MET A 143 13.88 0.50 14.08
CA MET A 143 13.11 1.44 13.26
C MET A 143 13.99 2.12 12.21
N GLU A 144 15.15 2.63 12.59
CA GLU A 144 16.07 3.32 11.72
C GLU A 144 16.69 2.41 10.64
N GLU A 145 16.80 1.11 10.89
CA GLU A 145 17.28 0.15 9.89
C GLU A 145 16.20 -0.14 8.84
N ILE A 146 14.96 -0.33 9.28
CA ILE A 146 13.87 -0.62 8.37
C ILE A 146 13.46 0.61 7.55
N VAL A 147 13.59 1.82 8.09
CA VAL A 147 13.38 3.06 7.33
C VAL A 147 14.35 3.17 6.16
N VAL A 148 15.62 2.77 6.33
CA VAL A 148 16.61 2.76 5.24
C VAL A 148 16.40 1.59 4.27
N LYS A 149 16.11 0.38 4.80
CA LYS A 149 15.94 -0.82 3.97
C LYS A 149 14.62 -0.84 3.21
N GLY A 150 13.56 -0.28 3.80
CA GLY A 150 12.22 -0.42 3.27
C GLY A 150 11.74 -1.87 3.27
N PHE A 151 10.79 -2.18 2.39
CA PHE A 151 10.03 -3.43 2.41
C PHE A 151 9.99 -4.17 1.08
N LEU A 152 10.74 -3.71 0.05
CA LEU A 152 10.78 -4.44 -1.22
C LEU A 152 11.53 -5.77 -1.08
N PRO A 153 10.93 -6.92 -1.48
CA PRO A 153 11.44 -8.26 -1.18
C PRO A 153 12.89 -8.50 -1.60
N ARG A 154 13.32 -7.89 -2.72
CA ARG A 154 14.66 -8.11 -3.27
C ARG A 154 15.77 -7.62 -2.35
N ILE A 155 15.55 -6.54 -1.60
CA ILE A 155 16.52 -6.01 -0.62
C ILE A 155 16.74 -7.03 0.51
N HIS A 156 15.67 -7.71 0.93
CA HIS A 156 15.72 -8.69 2.03
C HIS A 156 16.22 -10.06 1.60
N ALA A 157 16.13 -10.40 0.32
CA ALA A 157 16.60 -11.66 -0.25
C ALA A 157 18.06 -11.61 -0.77
N GLY A 158 18.59 -10.43 -1.05
CA GLY A 158 19.89 -10.23 -1.68
C GLY A 158 20.97 -9.67 -0.76
N ARG A 159 22.15 -9.40 -1.36
CA ARG A 159 23.31 -8.76 -0.72
C ARG A 159 23.52 -7.31 -1.17
N MET A 160 22.64 -6.78 -2.02
CA MET A 160 22.71 -5.42 -2.53
C MET A 160 22.42 -4.42 -1.40
N SER A 161 23.13 -3.30 -1.39
CA SER A 161 22.84 -2.22 -0.44
C SER A 161 21.48 -1.56 -0.78
N SER A 162 20.81 -1.02 0.22
CA SER A 162 19.53 -0.32 0.01
C SER A 162 19.69 0.88 -0.92
N SER A 163 20.81 1.61 -0.80
CA SER A 163 21.09 2.78 -1.63
C SER A 163 21.21 2.42 -3.11
N GLU A 164 22.02 1.39 -3.44
CA GLU A 164 22.15 0.91 -4.82
C GLU A 164 20.82 0.41 -5.38
N PHE A 165 20.08 -0.35 -4.56
CA PHE A 165 18.79 -0.87 -4.98
C PHE A 165 17.78 0.24 -5.30
N TYR A 166 17.61 1.24 -4.42
CA TYR A 166 16.65 2.32 -4.63
C TYR A 166 17.07 3.26 -5.73
N GLU A 167 18.37 3.49 -5.95
CA GLU A 167 18.88 4.24 -7.10
C GLU A 167 18.46 3.57 -8.41
N ASP A 168 18.69 2.25 -8.53
CA ASP A 168 18.29 1.47 -9.71
C ASP A 168 16.76 1.42 -9.86
N TYR A 169 16.03 1.21 -8.76
CA TYR A 169 14.58 1.18 -8.75
C TYR A 169 13.98 2.50 -9.19
N TYR A 170 14.51 3.61 -8.69
CA TYR A 170 14.07 4.95 -9.07
C TYR A 170 14.30 5.20 -10.56
N ARG A 171 15.52 5.01 -11.06
CA ARG A 171 15.88 5.26 -12.46
C ARG A 171 15.15 4.35 -13.44
N THR A 172 15.05 3.07 -13.13
CA THR A 172 14.51 2.08 -14.08
C THR A 172 12.99 1.98 -14.05
N TYR A 173 12.36 2.28 -12.93
CA TYR A 173 10.92 2.18 -12.77
C TYR A 173 10.24 3.53 -12.57
N VAL A 174 10.55 4.27 -11.49
CA VAL A 174 9.82 5.49 -11.17
C VAL A 174 10.02 6.53 -12.26
N GLU A 175 11.25 6.73 -12.67
CA GLU A 175 11.59 7.72 -13.68
C GLU A 175 11.18 7.30 -15.09
N ARG A 176 11.53 6.09 -15.51
CA ARG A 176 11.32 5.63 -16.88
C ARG A 176 9.86 5.29 -17.18
N ASP A 177 9.24 4.43 -16.36
CA ASP A 177 7.88 3.94 -16.63
C ASP A 177 6.84 5.03 -16.38
N MET A 178 7.07 5.87 -15.35
CA MET A 178 6.19 7.00 -15.07
C MET A 178 6.20 8.04 -16.19
N ARG A 179 7.35 8.35 -16.75
CA ARG A 179 7.46 9.28 -17.89
C ARG A 179 6.67 8.82 -19.10
N GLN A 180 6.68 7.51 -19.39
CA GLN A 180 5.89 6.95 -20.52
C GLN A 180 4.38 7.10 -20.29
N LEU A 181 3.92 7.02 -19.03
CA LEU A 181 2.49 7.10 -18.70
C LEU A 181 1.95 8.54 -18.71
N VAL A 182 2.77 9.53 -18.41
CA VAL A 182 2.32 10.95 -18.33
C VAL A 182 2.91 11.85 -19.39
N MET A 183 3.69 11.34 -20.35
CA MET A 183 4.40 12.14 -21.36
C MET A 183 5.14 13.32 -20.73
N VAL A 184 5.99 13.04 -19.73
CA VAL A 184 6.75 14.08 -19.00
C VAL A 184 7.76 14.73 -19.94
N GLU A 185 7.50 15.97 -20.36
CA GLU A 185 8.41 16.74 -21.21
C GLU A 185 9.65 17.22 -20.43
N ASN A 186 9.50 17.53 -19.14
CA ASN A 186 10.57 17.99 -18.28
C ASN A 186 10.90 16.99 -17.17
N GLN A 187 11.93 16.19 -17.39
CA GLN A 187 12.44 15.17 -16.46
C GLN A 187 12.87 15.77 -15.12
N HIS A 188 13.59 16.88 -15.16
CA HIS A 188 14.09 17.54 -13.96
C HIS A 188 12.95 17.99 -13.05
N SER A 189 11.93 18.62 -13.59
CA SER A 189 10.73 19.01 -12.82
C SER A 189 10.01 17.82 -12.19
N PHE A 190 9.94 16.68 -12.88
CA PHE A 190 9.34 15.48 -12.30
C PHE A 190 10.17 14.94 -11.14
N GLU A 191 11.50 14.89 -11.26
CA GLU A 191 12.40 14.49 -10.18
C GLU A 191 12.28 15.41 -8.97
N VAL A 192 12.29 16.73 -9.18
CA VAL A 192 12.06 17.73 -8.13
C VAL A 192 10.72 17.48 -7.44
N PHE A 193 9.65 17.23 -8.18
CA PHE A 193 8.34 16.94 -7.61
C PHE A 193 8.35 15.71 -6.71
N VAL A 194 8.92 14.59 -7.16
CA VAL A 194 8.95 13.35 -6.37
C VAL A 194 9.79 13.54 -5.09
N ARG A 195 10.92 14.26 -5.17
CA ARG A 195 11.73 14.58 -3.98
C ARG A 195 10.99 15.52 -3.02
N LEU A 196 10.25 16.50 -3.52
CA LEU A 196 9.42 17.38 -2.69
C LEU A 196 8.29 16.60 -2.00
N LEU A 197 7.68 15.60 -2.65
CA LEU A 197 6.72 14.72 -2.01
C LEU A 197 7.37 13.94 -0.85
N ALA A 198 8.60 13.44 -1.02
CA ALA A 198 9.33 12.77 0.05
C ALA A 198 9.61 13.69 1.25
N GLY A 199 9.95 14.97 0.98
CA GLY A 199 10.12 15.99 2.02
C GLY A 199 8.82 16.41 2.73
N ARG A 200 7.66 15.99 2.22
CA ARG A 200 6.34 16.30 2.78
C ARG A 200 5.57 15.06 3.22
N VAL A 201 6.28 13.96 3.45
CA VAL A 201 5.69 12.71 3.95
C VAL A 201 4.97 12.93 5.28
N GLY A 202 3.74 12.43 5.42
CA GLY A 202 2.89 12.66 6.58
C GLY A 202 2.24 14.05 6.65
N GLN A 203 2.41 14.89 5.62
CA GLN A 203 1.89 16.26 5.60
C GLN A 203 0.76 16.43 4.56
N LEU A 204 -0.03 17.49 4.75
CA LEU A 204 -1.06 17.90 3.79
C LEU A 204 -0.42 18.34 2.47
N VAL A 205 -0.91 17.81 1.35
CA VAL A 205 -0.38 18.13 0.02
C VAL A 205 -1.10 19.32 -0.61
N ASN A 206 -0.40 20.43 -0.73
CA ASN A 206 -0.87 21.61 -1.47
C ASN A 206 -0.14 21.71 -2.83
N LEU A 207 -0.77 21.21 -3.89
CA LEU A 207 -0.17 21.22 -5.24
C LEU A 207 -0.06 22.62 -5.84
N GLU A 208 -0.91 23.57 -5.43
CA GLU A 208 -0.80 24.98 -5.87
C GLU A 208 0.48 25.60 -5.33
N SER A 209 0.80 25.38 -4.04
CA SER A 209 2.07 25.84 -3.47
C SER A 209 3.28 25.15 -4.14
N MET A 210 3.21 23.85 -4.39
CA MET A 210 4.31 23.09 -5.00
C MET A 210 4.56 23.48 -6.46
N SER A 211 3.58 24.02 -7.17
CA SER A 211 3.72 24.37 -8.60
C SER A 211 4.81 25.43 -8.84
N GLY A 212 4.96 26.38 -7.92
CA GLY A 212 6.04 27.37 -7.96
C GLY A 212 7.42 26.76 -7.78
N ASP A 213 7.57 25.83 -6.82
CA ASP A 213 8.84 25.17 -6.52
C ASP A 213 9.29 24.24 -7.66
N VAL A 214 8.34 23.59 -8.34
CA VAL A 214 8.60 22.60 -9.41
C VAL A 214 8.71 23.27 -10.79
N GLY A 215 8.13 24.45 -10.97
CA GLY A 215 8.12 25.16 -12.25
C GLY A 215 7.14 24.60 -13.28
N VAL A 216 6.05 23.94 -12.83
CA VAL A 216 4.97 23.44 -13.68
C VAL A 216 3.61 23.73 -13.07
N SER A 217 2.52 23.67 -13.88
CA SER A 217 1.17 23.95 -13.38
C SER A 217 0.71 22.94 -12.33
N ALA A 218 -0.14 23.38 -11.38
CA ALA A 218 -0.77 22.47 -10.41
C ALA A 218 -1.60 21.37 -11.10
N HIS A 219 -2.14 21.64 -12.29
CA HIS A 219 -2.82 20.63 -13.10
C HIS A 219 -1.88 19.50 -13.54
N THR A 220 -0.66 19.85 -13.98
CA THR A 220 0.39 18.90 -14.32
C THR A 220 0.80 18.06 -13.11
N LEU A 221 1.04 18.73 -11.96
CA LEU A 221 1.35 18.02 -10.71
C LEU A 221 0.24 17.05 -10.27
N ARG A 222 -1.02 17.43 -10.46
CA ARG A 222 -2.18 16.56 -10.16
C ARG A 222 -2.18 15.30 -11.04
N LYS A 223 -1.86 15.44 -12.32
CA LYS A 223 -1.70 14.28 -13.24
C LYS A 223 -0.53 13.39 -12.79
N TRP A 224 0.62 13.97 -12.47
CA TRP A 224 1.78 13.22 -12.00
C TRP A 224 1.50 12.47 -10.71
N LEU A 225 0.86 13.14 -9.73
CA LEU A 225 0.47 12.51 -8.48
C LEU A 225 -0.49 11.33 -8.72
N SER A 226 -1.50 11.48 -9.59
CA SER A 226 -2.44 10.40 -9.91
C SER A 226 -1.74 9.17 -10.51
N VAL A 227 -0.68 9.37 -11.31
CA VAL A 227 0.09 8.26 -11.87
C VAL A 227 1.00 7.62 -10.83
N LEU A 228 1.63 8.42 -9.95
CA LEU A 228 2.41 7.88 -8.82
C LEU A 228 1.52 7.03 -7.88
N GLU A 229 0.30 7.46 -7.61
CA GLU A 229 -0.69 6.68 -6.84
C GLU A 229 -1.10 5.41 -7.57
N ALA A 230 -1.48 5.54 -8.85
CA ALA A 230 -1.86 4.40 -9.67
C ALA A 230 -0.74 3.35 -9.81
N SER A 231 0.51 3.74 -9.62
CA SER A 231 1.69 2.88 -9.65
C SER A 231 2.14 2.39 -8.28
N TYR A 232 1.38 2.72 -7.24
CA TYR A 232 1.70 2.39 -5.85
C TYR A 232 3.06 2.93 -5.37
N ILE A 233 3.51 4.06 -5.89
CA ILE A 233 4.70 4.76 -5.37
C ILE A 233 4.31 5.54 -4.12
N VAL A 234 3.20 6.27 -4.22
CA VAL A 234 2.61 7.01 -3.11
C VAL A 234 1.14 6.65 -2.95
N PHE A 235 0.55 7.02 -1.82
CA PHE A 235 -0.88 7.01 -1.62
C PHE A 235 -1.31 8.22 -0.78
N ARG A 236 -2.57 8.60 -0.89
CA ARG A 236 -3.18 9.66 -0.08
C ARG A 236 -4.04 9.06 1.02
N LEU A 237 -3.79 9.48 2.25
CA LEU A 237 -4.71 9.24 3.35
C LEU A 237 -5.72 10.38 3.38
N GLN A 238 -7.02 10.02 3.32
CA GLN A 238 -8.09 11.01 3.31
C GLN A 238 -8.40 11.49 4.73
N PRO A 239 -8.84 12.73 4.91
CA PRO A 239 -9.32 13.17 6.20
C PRO A 239 -10.67 12.51 6.54
N TYR A 240 -10.89 12.23 7.82
CA TYR A 240 -12.17 11.73 8.31
C TYR A 240 -13.23 12.82 8.32
N TYR A 241 -14.34 12.59 7.64
CA TYR A 241 -15.48 13.49 7.58
C TYR A 241 -16.64 12.89 8.37
N ALA A 242 -16.87 13.37 9.58
CA ALA A 242 -18.14 13.20 10.24
C ALA A 242 -18.87 14.55 10.30
N ASN A 243 -20.20 14.50 10.37
CA ASN A 243 -21.04 15.70 10.51
C ASN A 243 -20.93 16.34 11.90
N PHE A 244 -19.71 16.63 12.36
CA PHE A 244 -19.46 17.21 13.69
C PHE A 244 -19.69 18.73 13.76
N GLY A 245 -20.27 19.35 12.74
CA GLY A 245 -20.49 20.81 12.73
C GLY A 245 -19.23 21.66 12.72
N LYS A 246 -18.05 21.05 12.70
CA LYS A 246 -16.74 21.72 12.66
C LYS A 246 -16.17 21.76 11.25
N ARG A 247 -15.44 22.84 10.92
CA ARG A 247 -14.67 22.91 9.68
C ARG A 247 -13.47 21.94 9.75
N LEU A 248 -13.56 20.80 9.09
CA LEU A 248 -12.46 19.84 8.92
C LEU A 248 -11.61 20.20 7.71
N VAL A 249 -10.34 19.82 7.78
CA VAL A 249 -9.41 19.96 6.66
C VAL A 249 -9.83 19.00 5.54
N LYS A 250 -9.86 19.48 4.28
CA LYS A 250 -10.24 18.67 3.10
C LYS A 250 -9.05 18.10 2.33
N THR A 251 -7.86 18.61 2.59
CA THR A 251 -6.64 18.23 1.88
C THR A 251 -6.10 16.92 2.46
N PRO A 252 -5.80 15.92 1.62
CA PRO A 252 -5.24 14.65 2.10
C PRO A 252 -3.78 14.79 2.53
N LYS A 253 -3.33 13.88 3.41
CA LYS A 253 -1.91 13.64 3.70
C LYS A 253 -1.31 12.70 2.64
N ILE A 254 -0.01 12.84 2.34
CA ILE A 254 0.73 12.00 1.40
C ILE A 254 1.68 11.05 2.14
N TYR A 255 1.77 9.81 1.65
CA TYR A 255 2.68 8.79 2.13
C TYR A 255 3.28 8.00 0.97
N PHE A 256 4.48 7.47 1.16
CA PHE A 256 5.08 6.50 0.27
C PHE A 256 4.67 5.08 0.66
N THR A 257 4.39 4.25 -0.33
CA THR A 257 4.06 2.83 -0.09
C THR A 257 5.25 2.06 0.48
N ASP A 258 6.46 2.51 0.17
CA ASP A 258 7.70 2.00 0.73
C ASP A 258 8.53 3.14 1.32
N VAL A 259 8.74 3.10 2.64
CA VAL A 259 9.47 4.14 3.37
C VAL A 259 10.94 4.22 2.97
N GLY A 260 11.54 3.11 2.51
CA GLY A 260 12.92 3.10 2.05
C GLY A 260 13.12 3.93 0.78
N LEU A 261 12.13 3.95 -0.11
CA LEU A 261 12.15 4.84 -1.26
C LEU A 261 12.08 6.31 -0.83
N ALA A 262 11.23 6.64 0.15
CA ALA A 262 11.16 8.01 0.69
C ALA A 262 12.50 8.43 1.31
N ALA A 263 13.11 7.59 2.14
CA ALA A 263 14.41 7.84 2.74
C ALA A 263 15.51 8.03 1.68
N HIS A 264 15.54 7.18 0.64
CA HIS A 264 16.49 7.32 -0.47
C HIS A 264 16.34 8.66 -1.21
N LEU A 265 15.11 9.07 -1.53
CA LEU A 265 14.83 10.36 -2.20
C LEU A 265 15.26 11.57 -1.37
N LEU A 266 15.30 11.44 -0.04
CA LEU A 266 15.81 12.43 0.91
C LEU A 266 17.34 12.37 1.09
N GLY A 267 18.03 11.44 0.43
CA GLY A 267 19.47 11.23 0.60
C GLY A 267 19.86 10.54 1.91
N ILE A 268 18.93 9.90 2.59
CA ILE A 268 19.14 9.18 3.85
C ILE A 268 19.54 7.74 3.53
N GLY A 269 20.80 7.38 3.73
CA GLY A 269 21.37 6.05 3.42
C GLY A 269 21.75 5.21 4.64
N THR A 270 21.71 5.76 5.85
CA THR A 270 22.12 5.05 7.08
C THR A 270 21.15 5.31 8.24
N GLY A 271 21.04 4.34 9.16
CA GLY A 271 20.20 4.49 10.36
C GLY A 271 20.62 5.67 11.24
N ALA A 272 21.93 5.99 11.28
CA ALA A 272 22.41 7.15 12.02
C ALA A 272 21.93 8.49 11.41
N GLN A 273 21.79 8.56 10.08
CA GLN A 273 21.19 9.70 9.39
C GLN A 273 19.69 9.80 9.71
N VAL A 274 18.95 8.68 9.68
CA VAL A 274 17.52 8.67 10.05
C VAL A 274 17.28 9.30 11.41
N LEU A 275 18.05 8.90 12.42
CA LEU A 275 17.86 9.38 13.80
C LEU A 275 18.17 10.87 14.00
N ARG A 276 18.93 11.49 13.10
CA ARG A 276 19.32 12.91 13.16
C ARG A 276 18.52 13.79 12.19
N ASP A 277 17.75 13.17 11.30
CA ASP A 277 17.00 13.89 10.29
C ASP A 277 15.77 14.58 10.89
N PRO A 278 15.51 15.85 10.58
CA PRO A 278 14.31 16.55 11.02
C PRO A 278 13.01 15.86 10.63
N LEU A 279 13.02 15.06 9.55
CA LEU A 279 11.87 14.33 9.03
C LEU A 279 11.69 12.94 9.66
N VAL A 280 12.49 12.56 10.67
CA VAL A 280 12.40 11.23 11.32
C VAL A 280 10.98 10.93 11.81
N GLY A 281 10.26 11.94 12.33
CA GLY A 281 8.86 11.79 12.77
C GLY A 281 7.95 11.42 11.59
N GLY A 282 8.04 12.15 10.48
CA GLY A 282 7.25 11.88 9.27
C GLY A 282 7.59 10.55 8.62
N LEU A 283 8.88 10.15 8.58
CA LEU A 283 9.29 8.84 8.08
C LEU A 283 8.77 7.70 8.96
N PHE A 284 8.77 7.88 10.28
CA PHE A 284 8.18 6.91 11.20
C PHE A 284 6.67 6.83 11.06
N GLU A 285 5.98 7.96 10.93
CA GLU A 285 4.55 8.02 10.64
C GLU A 285 4.25 7.31 9.30
N ASN A 286 5.04 7.56 8.25
CA ASN A 286 4.90 6.87 6.97
C ASN A 286 5.05 5.35 7.11
N LEU A 287 6.02 4.88 7.89
CA LEU A 287 6.21 3.45 8.16
C LEU A 287 4.94 2.86 8.77
N VAL A 288 4.41 3.46 9.82
CA VAL A 288 3.22 2.96 10.56
C VAL A 288 1.96 2.99 9.68
N VAL A 289 1.71 4.09 8.99
CA VAL A 289 0.53 4.22 8.11
C VAL A 289 0.61 3.25 6.92
N ALA A 290 1.79 3.08 6.32
CA ALA A 290 1.98 2.09 5.25
C ALA A 290 1.78 0.65 5.75
N GLU A 291 2.21 0.32 6.97
CA GLU A 291 1.95 -0.99 7.59
C GLU A 291 0.44 -1.23 7.80
N ALA A 292 -0.30 -0.23 8.26
CA ALA A 292 -1.76 -0.34 8.39
C ALA A 292 -2.43 -0.62 7.02
N MET A 293 -1.97 0.07 5.96
CA MET A 293 -2.46 -0.18 4.59
C MET A 293 -2.12 -1.59 4.10
N LYS A 294 -0.95 -2.13 4.43
CA LYS A 294 -0.57 -3.52 4.11
C LYS A 294 -1.45 -4.53 4.84
N TRP A 295 -1.70 -4.31 6.13
CA TRP A 295 -2.59 -5.15 6.92
C TRP A 295 -4.01 -5.23 6.30
N ARG A 296 -4.58 -4.08 5.91
CA ARG A 296 -5.88 -4.03 5.20
C ARG A 296 -5.84 -4.77 3.86
N SER A 297 -4.82 -4.50 3.05
CA SER A 297 -4.67 -5.11 1.72
C SER A 297 -4.50 -6.63 1.78
N ASN A 298 -3.68 -7.13 2.70
CA ASN A 298 -3.43 -8.57 2.88
C ASN A 298 -4.68 -9.33 3.31
N GLY A 299 -5.53 -8.73 4.15
CA GLY A 299 -6.81 -9.27 4.58
C GLY A 299 -7.96 -9.02 3.60
N ARG A 300 -7.75 -8.20 2.58
CA ARG A 300 -8.81 -7.68 1.68
C ARG A 300 -9.95 -7.04 2.47
N ARG A 301 -9.61 -6.32 3.52
CA ARG A 301 -10.58 -5.58 4.33
C ARG A 301 -10.92 -4.26 3.64
N ALA A 302 -12.06 -3.66 3.95
CA ALA A 302 -12.42 -2.33 3.45
C ALA A 302 -11.34 -1.31 3.86
N GLU A 303 -10.99 -0.38 2.95
CA GLU A 303 -9.93 0.61 3.19
C GLU A 303 -10.50 1.82 3.95
N ASP A 304 -10.91 1.61 5.20
CA ASP A 304 -11.55 2.64 6.01
C ASP A 304 -10.54 3.28 6.98
N PHE A 305 -9.38 3.63 6.45
CA PHE A 305 -8.37 4.42 7.16
C PHE A 305 -8.41 5.87 6.73
N TYR A 306 -8.37 6.76 7.74
CA TYR A 306 -8.42 8.21 7.60
C TYR A 306 -7.40 8.84 8.55
N PHE A 307 -7.20 10.15 8.47
CA PHE A 307 -6.65 10.93 9.56
C PHE A 307 -7.71 11.93 10.04
N PHE A 308 -7.56 12.41 11.27
CA PHE A 308 -8.42 13.48 11.78
C PHE A 308 -7.61 14.78 11.91
N ARG A 309 -8.16 15.89 11.40
CA ARG A 309 -7.61 17.22 11.65
C ARG A 309 -8.72 18.27 11.60
N ASP A 310 -8.85 19.06 12.68
CA ASP A 310 -9.75 20.20 12.72
C ASP A 310 -9.06 21.52 12.29
N SER A 311 -9.85 22.58 12.15
CA SER A 311 -9.35 23.92 11.78
C SER A 311 -8.44 24.56 12.84
N ASN A 312 -8.43 24.06 14.07
CA ASN A 312 -7.58 24.55 15.18
C ASN A 312 -6.27 23.77 15.30
N GLY A 313 -6.03 22.83 14.38
CA GLY A 313 -4.82 22.02 14.37
C GLY A 313 -4.84 20.82 15.33
N LEU A 314 -5.97 20.49 15.93
CA LEU A 314 -6.14 19.25 16.68
C LEU A 314 -6.15 18.08 15.68
N GLU A 315 -5.20 17.15 15.83
CA GLU A 315 -4.93 16.10 14.85
C GLU A 315 -4.74 14.74 15.50
N VAL A 316 -5.11 13.66 14.78
CA VAL A 316 -4.73 12.27 15.03
C VAL A 316 -4.29 11.67 13.68
N ASP A 317 -3.16 10.99 13.68
CA ASP A 317 -2.47 10.56 12.47
C ASP A 317 -3.19 9.46 11.69
N LEU A 318 -3.88 8.54 12.40
CA LEU A 318 -4.65 7.47 11.78
C LEU A 318 -5.96 7.23 12.54
N VAL A 319 -7.05 7.19 11.81
CA VAL A 319 -8.38 6.82 12.29
C VAL A 319 -8.80 5.56 11.54
N MET A 320 -9.03 4.48 12.25
CA MET A 320 -9.60 3.26 11.70
C MET A 320 -11.12 3.28 11.96
N GLU A 321 -11.90 3.21 10.88
CA GLU A 321 -13.34 3.02 10.97
C GLU A 321 -13.69 1.56 10.65
N GLU A 322 -14.26 0.86 11.62
CA GLU A 322 -14.72 -0.52 11.50
C GLU A 322 -16.12 -0.64 12.07
N ALA A 323 -17.09 -1.18 11.32
CA ALA A 323 -18.49 -1.34 11.74
C ALA A 323 -19.11 -0.05 12.33
N ARG A 324 -18.79 1.13 11.75
CA ARG A 324 -19.18 2.47 12.23
C ARG A 324 -18.61 2.85 13.61
N ARG A 325 -17.57 2.17 14.05
CA ARG A 325 -16.83 2.51 15.27
C ARG A 325 -15.47 3.09 14.88
N LEU A 326 -15.02 4.05 15.67
CA LEU A 326 -13.75 4.72 15.43
C LEU A 326 -12.71 4.29 16.44
N HIS A 327 -11.55 3.96 15.94
CA HIS A 327 -10.35 3.70 16.72
C HIS A 327 -9.30 4.74 16.33
N LEU A 328 -8.77 5.44 17.31
CA LEU A 328 -7.77 6.48 17.09
C LEU A 328 -6.38 5.93 17.31
N VAL A 329 -5.49 6.20 16.38
CA VAL A 329 -4.08 5.80 16.44
C VAL A 329 -3.22 7.02 16.21
N GLU A 330 -2.48 7.42 17.23
CA GLU A 330 -1.47 8.48 17.19
C GLU A 330 -0.11 7.85 16.97
N VAL A 331 0.77 8.49 16.20
CA VAL A 331 2.10 7.95 15.88
C VAL A 331 3.19 8.89 16.40
N LYS A 332 4.09 8.38 17.22
CA LYS A 332 5.19 9.20 17.77
C LYS A 332 6.52 8.46 17.77
N CYS A 333 7.50 9.05 17.09
CA CYS A 333 8.87 8.56 17.06
C CYS A 333 9.60 8.82 18.41
N ALA A 334 9.03 8.29 19.50
CA ALA A 334 9.57 8.41 20.86
C ALA A 334 9.82 7.03 21.46
N MET A 335 10.68 6.95 22.47
CA MET A 335 10.99 5.71 23.22
C MET A 335 10.26 5.67 24.56
N THR A 336 9.74 6.80 25.03
CA THR A 336 9.12 6.93 26.34
C THR A 336 7.71 7.51 26.22
N PRO A 337 6.76 7.04 27.04
CA PRO A 337 5.43 7.62 27.16
C PRO A 337 5.48 9.12 27.50
N ASN A 338 4.50 9.88 27.01
CA ASN A 338 4.39 11.32 27.25
C ASN A 338 2.93 11.72 27.53
N PRO A 339 2.59 12.19 28.72
CA PRO A 339 1.22 12.58 29.10
C PRO A 339 0.59 13.68 28.22
N SER A 340 1.41 14.50 27.53
CA SER A 340 0.86 15.51 26.62
C SER A 340 0.20 14.89 25.39
N LEU A 341 0.73 13.76 24.91
CA LEU A 341 0.16 13.00 23.78
C LEU A 341 -1.17 12.35 24.16
N GLU A 342 -1.23 11.79 25.37
CA GLU A 342 -2.45 11.20 25.92
C GLU A 342 -3.59 12.21 26.00
N ARG A 343 -3.29 13.45 26.39
CA ARG A 343 -4.28 14.53 26.42
C ARG A 343 -4.76 14.94 25.01
N ALA A 344 -3.88 14.95 24.01
CA ALA A 344 -4.22 15.31 22.66
C ALA A 344 -5.20 14.29 22.04
N ILE A 345 -4.82 13.00 22.04
CA ILE A 345 -5.68 11.93 21.51
C ILE A 345 -6.99 11.80 22.32
N GLY A 346 -6.95 12.02 23.65
CA GLY A 346 -8.13 12.01 24.51
C GLY A 346 -9.16 13.07 24.14
N ARG A 347 -8.72 14.29 23.76
CA ARG A 347 -9.63 15.34 23.27
C ARG A 347 -10.30 14.94 21.96
N VAL A 348 -9.57 14.34 21.03
CA VAL A 348 -10.16 13.85 19.77
C VAL A 348 -11.14 12.72 20.06
N ALA A 349 -10.78 11.77 20.94
CA ALA A 349 -11.67 10.66 21.32
C ALA A 349 -13.01 11.16 21.88
N THR A 350 -13.00 12.21 22.72
CA THR A 350 -14.24 12.82 23.25
C THR A 350 -15.08 13.44 22.14
N VAL A 351 -14.45 14.16 21.20
CA VAL A 351 -15.15 14.83 20.09
C VAL A 351 -15.74 13.84 19.10
N THR A 352 -15.04 12.72 18.84
CA THR A 352 -15.42 11.73 17.84
C THR A 352 -16.20 10.55 18.42
N SER A 353 -16.36 10.47 19.75
CA SER A 353 -16.92 9.31 20.45
C SER A 353 -16.20 8.01 20.08
N ALA A 354 -14.87 8.09 19.95
CA ALA A 354 -14.05 6.95 19.54
C ALA A 354 -14.06 5.84 20.60
N LEU A 355 -14.10 4.60 20.13
CA LEU A 355 -14.16 3.40 20.96
C LEU A 355 -12.83 3.13 21.68
N SER A 356 -11.71 3.42 21.02
CA SER A 356 -10.37 3.18 21.59
C SER A 356 -9.35 4.24 21.20
N LYS A 357 -8.26 4.30 21.96
CA LYS A 357 -7.09 5.16 21.75
C LYS A 357 -5.84 4.29 21.78
N THR A 358 -5.00 4.42 20.79
CA THR A 358 -3.69 3.73 20.70
C THR A 358 -2.62 4.74 20.34
N ILE A 359 -1.46 4.68 20.98
CA ILE A 359 -0.28 5.47 20.62
C ILE A 359 0.80 4.50 20.14
N ILE A 360 1.10 4.53 18.86
CA ILE A 360 2.18 3.73 18.27
C ILE A 360 3.50 4.46 18.47
N TYR A 361 4.48 3.78 19.07
CA TYR A 361 5.77 4.36 19.37
C TYR A 361 6.91 3.31 19.33
N ARG A 362 8.10 3.66 19.78
CA ARG A 362 9.28 2.80 19.69
C ARG A 362 9.63 2.05 20.98
N GLY A 363 8.91 2.33 22.08
CA GLY A 363 9.11 1.67 23.37
C GLY A 363 8.26 0.41 23.52
N ASP A 364 8.24 -0.14 24.73
CA ASP A 364 7.46 -1.35 25.07
C ASP A 364 5.97 -1.04 25.26
N ASP A 365 5.12 -2.04 25.05
CA ASP A 365 3.67 -1.89 25.23
C ASP A 365 3.32 -1.48 26.67
N PHE A 366 2.46 -0.47 26.82
CA PHE A 366 2.16 0.12 28.11
C PHE A 366 0.72 0.69 28.16
N PRO A 367 -0.07 0.41 29.22
CA PRO A 367 -1.43 0.93 29.35
C PRO A 367 -1.44 2.44 29.63
N ILE A 368 -2.44 3.15 29.09
CA ILE A 368 -2.70 4.57 29.33
C ILE A 368 -3.70 4.72 30.49
N ALA A 369 -3.40 5.55 31.48
CA ALA A 369 -4.33 5.91 32.51
C ALA A 369 -5.60 6.56 31.91
N GLY A 370 -6.79 6.04 32.23
CA GLY A 370 -8.05 6.52 31.64
C GLY A 370 -8.41 5.87 30.29
N GLY A 371 -7.79 4.75 29.97
CA GLY A 371 -8.11 3.89 28.82
C GLY A 371 -7.30 4.22 27.56
N GLY A 372 -6.88 3.17 26.88
CA GLY A 372 -6.00 3.19 25.72
C GLY A 372 -4.64 2.58 26.02
N GLU A 373 -3.76 2.55 25.04
CA GLU A 373 -2.48 1.85 25.13
C GLU A 373 -1.40 2.54 24.31
N TYR A 374 -0.17 2.51 24.82
CA TYR A 374 1.05 2.64 24.03
C TYR A 374 1.40 1.26 23.47
N VAL A 375 1.66 1.18 22.19
CA VAL A 375 1.98 -0.08 21.50
C VAL A 375 3.26 0.10 20.70
N ASN A 376 4.16 -0.86 20.81
CA ASN A 376 5.36 -0.89 19.98
C ASN A 376 4.97 -1.01 18.50
N PHE A 377 5.63 -0.25 17.63
CA PHE A 377 5.32 -0.27 16.19
C PHE A 377 5.44 -1.68 15.57
N GLY A 378 6.27 -2.56 16.12
CA GLY A 378 6.37 -3.96 15.72
C GLY A 378 5.11 -4.78 15.99
N ASN A 379 4.26 -4.35 16.93
CA ASN A 379 3.02 -5.02 17.32
C ASN A 379 1.77 -4.41 16.64
N LEU A 380 1.97 -3.49 15.68
CA LEU A 380 0.86 -2.78 15.02
C LEU A 380 -0.20 -3.71 14.42
N ALA A 381 0.21 -4.76 13.70
CA ALA A 381 -0.74 -5.64 13.02
C ALA A 381 -1.59 -6.43 14.01
N SER A 382 -1.02 -6.92 15.11
CA SER A 382 -1.76 -7.57 16.20
C SER A 382 -2.76 -6.59 16.82
N ARG A 383 -2.32 -5.34 17.05
CA ARG A 383 -3.22 -4.30 17.59
C ARG A 383 -4.38 -3.99 16.66
N LEU A 384 -4.15 -3.88 15.35
CA LEU A 384 -5.21 -3.64 14.38
C LEU A 384 -6.22 -4.81 14.31
N CYS A 385 -5.77 -6.05 14.51
CA CYS A 385 -6.68 -7.20 14.65
C CYS A 385 -7.56 -7.07 15.89
N GLU A 386 -6.99 -6.76 17.05
CA GLU A 386 -7.74 -6.55 18.28
C GLU A 386 -8.79 -5.44 18.14
N LEU A 387 -8.44 -4.32 17.50
CA LEU A 387 -9.36 -3.20 17.26
C LEU A 387 -10.52 -3.60 16.35
N ALA A 388 -10.27 -4.41 15.32
CA ALA A 388 -11.31 -4.94 14.45
C ALA A 388 -12.24 -5.89 15.20
N ASP A 389 -11.70 -6.82 16.00
CA ASP A 389 -12.47 -7.78 16.81
C ASP A 389 -13.34 -7.05 17.86
N MET A 390 -12.82 -5.98 18.48
CA MET A 390 -13.61 -5.13 19.40
C MET A 390 -14.84 -4.54 18.71
N SER A 391 -14.71 -4.07 17.49
CA SER A 391 -15.84 -3.49 16.73
C SER A 391 -16.93 -4.53 16.43
N GLU A 392 -16.54 -5.77 16.11
CA GLU A 392 -17.48 -6.86 15.84
C GLU A 392 -18.28 -7.28 17.11
N GLN A 393 -17.61 -7.29 18.28
CA GLN A 393 -18.26 -7.62 19.55
C GLN A 393 -19.34 -6.58 19.92
N TYR A 394 -19.01 -5.30 19.85
CA TYR A 394 -19.98 -4.23 20.11
C TYR A 394 -21.13 -4.16 19.09
N GLY A 395 -20.88 -4.60 17.86
CA GLY A 395 -21.94 -4.71 16.83
C GLY A 395 -22.99 -5.78 17.15
N LYS A 396 -22.60 -6.86 17.85
CA LYS A 396 -23.49 -7.95 18.27
C LYS A 396 -24.30 -7.64 19.54
N GLU A 397 -23.78 -6.79 20.43
CA GLU A 397 -24.46 -6.38 21.66
C GLU A 397 -25.50 -5.27 21.42
N GLY A 398 -25.44 -4.57 20.30
CA GLY A 398 -26.35 -3.46 19.93
C GLY A 398 -27.42 -3.80 18.90
N ALA A 399 -27.50 -5.05 18.45
CA ALA A 399 -28.53 -5.56 17.53
C ALA A 399 -29.53 -6.44 18.27
#